data_05aee7127098837560471566cc402679
#
_entry.id   05aee7127098837560471566cc402679
#
_cell.length_a   1.000
_cell.length_b   1.000
_cell.length_c   1.000
_cell.angle_alpha   90.00
_cell.angle_beta   90.00
_cell.angle_gamma   90.00
#
_symmetry.space_group_name_H-M   'P 1'
#
loop_
_entity.id
_entity.type
_entity.pdbx_description
1 polymer ?
#
loop_
_entity_poly.entity_id
_entity_poly.type
_entity_poly.pdbx_seq_one_letter_code
_entity_poly.pdbx_strand_id
1 'polypeptide(L)'
;MKPNVLLITLDQFRADCLSIAGHPLVRTPNLDRLAQQGVRLTKHYSQCAPCSPGRASLYTGMYQMNHRVVANGTPLDRRFDNVALLAQRAGYEPVL
;
A
#
# COMPACT_ATOMS: atom_id res chain seq x y z
N MET A 1 -7.45 14.63 19.76
CA MET A 1 -8.15 14.35 18.49
C MET A 1 -7.30 13.36 17.69
N LYS A 2 -7.86 12.25 17.18
CA LYS A 2 -7.12 11.30 16.36
C LYS A 2 -7.01 11.85 14.94
N PRO A 3 -5.85 11.78 14.27
CA PRO A 3 -5.72 12.23 12.88
C PRO A 3 -6.47 11.28 11.93
N ASN A 4 -7.00 11.81 10.84
CA ASN A 4 -7.47 10.97 9.75
C ASN A 4 -6.30 10.32 9.01
N VAL A 5 -6.48 9.10 8.54
CA VAL A 5 -5.48 8.35 7.80
C VAL A 5 -5.99 8.07 6.39
N LEU A 6 -5.25 8.48 5.38
CA LEU A 6 -5.55 8.19 3.98
C LEU A 6 -4.46 7.29 3.42
N LEU A 7 -4.81 6.06 3.05
CA LEU A 7 -3.92 5.13 2.34
C LEU A 7 -4.30 5.11 0.86
N ILE A 8 -3.37 5.50 -0.01
CA ILE A 8 -3.55 5.48 -1.46
C ILE A 8 -2.63 4.42 -2.05
N THR A 9 -3.21 3.43 -2.72
CA THR A 9 -2.47 2.42 -3.47
C THR A 9 -2.76 2.56 -4.96
N LEU A 10 -1.72 2.64 -5.77
CA LEU A 10 -1.83 2.75 -7.22
C LEU A 10 -1.57 1.37 -7.85
N ASP A 11 -2.50 0.90 -8.69
CA ASP A 11 -2.32 -0.36 -9.39
C ASP A 11 -1.32 -0.21 -10.54
N GLN A 12 -0.41 -1.17 -10.67
CA GLN A 12 0.64 -1.23 -11.73
C GLN A 12 1.48 0.05 -11.90
N PHE A 13 1.50 0.93 -10.89
CA PHE A 13 2.29 2.16 -10.94
C PHE A 13 3.73 1.90 -10.46
N ARG A 14 4.68 2.11 -11.34
CA ARG A 14 6.10 1.96 -11.03
C ARG A 14 6.64 3.16 -10.27
N ALA A 15 7.49 2.92 -9.28
CA ALA A 15 8.08 3.98 -8.45
C ALA A 15 8.95 4.97 -9.25
N ASP A 16 9.53 4.53 -10.39
CA ASP A 16 10.31 5.38 -11.29
C ASP A 16 9.45 6.23 -12.24
N CYS A 17 8.11 6.05 -12.26
CA CYS A 17 7.18 6.89 -13.00
C CYS A 17 6.80 8.19 -12.27
N LEU A 18 7.50 8.56 -11.22
CA LEU A 18 7.36 9.85 -10.53
C LEU A 18 8.33 10.87 -11.10
N SER A 19 7.89 12.12 -11.33
CA SER A 19 8.81 13.20 -11.76
C SER A 19 9.90 13.47 -10.72
N ILE A 20 9.59 13.40 -9.43
CA ILE A 20 10.58 13.52 -8.36
C ILE A 20 11.58 12.35 -8.33
N ALA A 21 11.28 11.24 -9.01
CA ALA A 21 12.20 10.11 -9.21
C ALA A 21 13.09 10.28 -10.45
N GLY A 22 12.91 11.36 -11.20
CA GLY A 22 13.69 11.65 -12.40
C GLY A 22 13.10 11.09 -13.71
N HIS A 23 11.80 10.75 -13.74
CA HIS A 23 11.19 10.25 -14.96
C HIS A 23 11.24 11.33 -16.07
N PRO A 24 11.72 11.00 -17.30
CA PRO A 24 11.99 12.01 -18.32
C PRO A 24 10.72 12.68 -18.89
N LEU A 25 9.60 11.97 -18.92
CA LEU A 25 8.37 12.44 -19.58
C LEU A 25 7.20 12.63 -18.61
N VAL A 26 7.00 11.71 -17.65
CA VAL A 26 5.87 11.75 -16.73
C VAL A 26 6.04 12.92 -15.76
N ARG A 27 4.95 13.66 -15.56
CA ARG A 27 4.89 14.77 -14.62
C ARG A 27 3.87 14.48 -13.52
N THR A 28 4.31 14.52 -12.26
CA THR A 28 3.50 14.23 -11.09
C THR A 28 3.58 15.35 -10.05
N PRO A 29 3.22 16.60 -10.40
CA PRO A 29 3.52 17.77 -9.57
C PRO A 29 2.85 17.72 -8.19
N ASN A 30 1.69 17.11 -8.06
CA ASN A 30 1.00 16.98 -6.77
C ASN A 30 1.69 15.94 -5.86
N LEU A 31 2.14 14.82 -6.42
CA LEU A 31 2.92 13.81 -5.68
C LEU A 31 4.30 14.35 -5.30
N ASP A 32 4.93 15.11 -6.18
CA ASP A 32 6.20 15.76 -5.92
C ASP A 32 6.08 16.74 -4.73
N ARG A 33 5.01 17.56 -4.73
CA ARG A 33 4.73 18.49 -3.63
C ARG A 33 4.47 17.73 -2.30
N LEU A 34 3.70 16.64 -2.35
CA LEU A 34 3.46 15.81 -1.19
C LEU A 34 4.76 15.22 -0.65
N ALA A 35 5.63 14.72 -1.53
CA ALA A 35 6.92 14.15 -1.16
C ALA A 35 7.88 15.21 -0.57
N GLN A 36 7.79 16.47 -1.01
CA GLN A 36 8.57 17.57 -0.44
C GLN A 36 8.09 17.99 0.96
N GLN A 37 6.80 17.80 1.25
CA GLN A 37 6.20 18.12 2.55
C GLN A 37 6.28 16.99 3.57
N GLY A 38 6.58 15.78 3.11
CA GLY A 38 6.59 14.57 3.92
C GLY A 38 7.88 13.77 3.79
N VAL A 39 7.76 12.46 3.89
CA VAL A 39 8.89 11.52 3.76
C VAL A 39 8.73 10.70 2.51
N ARG A 40 9.76 10.66 1.67
CA ARG A 40 9.85 9.77 0.52
C ARG A 40 10.76 8.60 0.82
N LEU A 41 10.21 7.39 0.83
CA LEU A 41 10.97 6.16 0.98
C LEU A 41 11.45 5.68 -0.40
N THR A 42 12.72 5.82 -0.70
CA THR A 42 13.29 5.50 -2.02
C THR A 42 13.57 4.01 -2.24
N LYS A 43 13.64 3.23 -1.15
CA LYS A 43 13.92 1.79 -1.16
C LYS A 43 12.88 1.04 -0.35
N HIS A 44 11.60 1.27 -0.66
CA HIS A 44 10.49 0.55 -0.07
C HIS A 44 9.97 -0.48 -1.07
N TYR A 45 9.96 -1.76 -0.69
CA TYR A 45 9.64 -2.86 -1.57
C TYR A 45 8.39 -3.60 -1.10
N SER A 46 7.60 -4.09 -2.05
CA SER A 46 6.52 -5.03 -1.76
C SER A 46 7.10 -6.35 -1.25
N GLN A 47 6.39 -7.01 -0.35
CA GLN A 47 6.80 -8.31 0.19
C GLN A 47 6.73 -9.43 -0.85
N CYS A 48 5.88 -9.30 -1.85
CA CYS A 48 5.71 -10.26 -2.91
C CYS A 48 4.97 -9.66 -4.11
N ALA A 49 4.92 -10.42 -5.18
CA ALA A 49 4.18 -10.17 -6.40
C ALA A 49 3.36 -11.41 -6.78
N PRO A 50 2.32 -11.29 -7.60
CA PRO A 50 1.71 -10.10 -8.18
C PRO A 50 0.73 -9.35 -7.25
N CYS A 51 -0.31 -8.70 -7.80
CA CYS A 51 -1.19 -7.77 -7.10
C CYS A 51 -1.86 -8.33 -5.85
N SER A 52 -2.54 -9.50 -5.94
CA SER A 52 -3.27 -10.07 -4.79
C SER A 52 -2.34 -10.49 -3.65
N PRO A 53 -1.24 -11.23 -3.88
CA PRO A 53 -0.26 -11.51 -2.84
C PRO A 53 0.33 -10.25 -2.19
N GLY A 54 0.76 -9.27 -3.01
CA GLY A 54 1.33 -8.02 -2.52
C GLY A 54 0.34 -7.21 -1.67
N ARG A 55 -0.92 -7.14 -2.09
CA ARG A 55 -1.99 -6.47 -1.33
C ARG A 55 -2.32 -7.23 -0.04
N ALA A 56 -2.40 -8.57 -0.10
CA ALA A 56 -2.60 -9.37 1.10
C ALA A 56 -1.51 -9.11 2.14
N SER A 57 -0.23 -9.06 1.72
CA SER A 57 0.88 -8.69 2.60
C SER A 57 0.74 -7.27 3.16
N LEU A 58 0.39 -6.30 2.31
CA LEU A 58 0.20 -4.90 2.72
C LEU A 58 -0.89 -4.75 3.78
N TYR A 59 -2.04 -5.39 3.55
CA TYR A 59 -3.20 -5.22 4.43
C TYR A 59 -3.13 -6.04 5.71
N THR A 60 -2.41 -7.16 5.72
CA THR A 60 -2.28 -8.02 6.91
C THR A 60 -0.97 -7.81 7.68
N GLY A 61 0.03 -7.17 7.06
CA GLY A 61 1.38 -7.09 7.62
C GLY A 61 2.13 -8.42 7.63
N MET A 62 1.67 -9.42 6.87
CA MET A 62 2.22 -10.77 6.88
C MET A 62 3.02 -11.07 5.63
N TYR A 63 3.99 -11.98 5.73
CA TYR A 63 4.67 -12.53 4.56
C TYR A 63 3.76 -13.51 3.81
N GLN A 64 4.01 -13.68 2.51
CA GLN A 64 3.22 -14.55 1.63
C GLN A 64 3.11 -15.98 2.16
N MET A 65 4.18 -16.54 2.71
CA MET A 65 4.19 -17.89 3.28
C MET A 65 3.21 -18.05 4.46
N ASN A 66 2.89 -16.95 5.15
CA ASN A 66 1.99 -16.96 6.30
C ASN A 66 0.53 -16.80 5.87
N HIS A 67 0.22 -15.82 5.01
CA HIS A 67 -1.15 -15.60 4.53
C HIS A 67 -1.56 -16.49 3.37
N ARG A 68 -0.61 -17.17 2.71
CA ARG A 68 -0.81 -18.19 1.65
C ARG A 68 -1.57 -17.72 0.40
N VAL A 69 -1.68 -16.43 0.19
CA VAL A 69 -2.18 -15.87 -1.07
C VAL A 69 -1.02 -15.89 -2.06
N VAL A 70 -0.97 -16.90 -2.93
CA VAL A 70 0.20 -17.17 -3.79
C VAL A 70 0.05 -16.66 -5.22
N ALA A 71 -1.18 -16.36 -5.64
CA ALA A 71 -1.50 -15.89 -6.98
C ALA A 71 -2.71 -14.96 -6.99
N ASN A 72 -2.91 -14.23 -8.08
CA ASN A 72 -4.15 -13.49 -8.29
C ASN A 72 -5.34 -14.46 -8.32
N GLY A 73 -6.44 -14.07 -7.66
CA GLY A 73 -7.62 -14.93 -7.50
C GLY A 73 -7.55 -15.86 -6.28
N THR A 74 -6.41 -16.00 -5.61
CA THR A 74 -6.35 -16.73 -4.34
C THR A 74 -7.01 -15.88 -3.25
N PRO A 75 -8.06 -16.37 -2.56
CA PRO A 75 -8.72 -15.62 -1.51
C PRO A 75 -7.83 -15.51 -0.25
N LEU A 76 -7.90 -14.38 0.42
CA LEU A 76 -7.33 -14.23 1.76
C LEU A 76 -8.23 -14.91 2.77
N ASP A 77 -7.66 -15.72 3.66
CA ASP A 77 -8.40 -16.37 4.74
C ASP A 77 -8.96 -15.33 5.72
N ARG A 78 -10.24 -15.47 6.05
CA ARG A 78 -10.96 -14.56 6.96
C ARG A 78 -10.44 -14.58 8.41
N ARG A 79 -9.63 -15.57 8.77
CA ARG A 79 -9.00 -15.65 10.09
C ARG A 79 -7.94 -14.58 10.32
N PHE A 80 -7.40 -14.02 9.26
CA PHE A 80 -6.35 -13.01 9.39
C PHE A 80 -6.96 -11.63 9.61
N ASP A 81 -6.48 -10.95 10.63
CA ASP A 81 -6.74 -9.53 10.81
C ASP A 81 -6.12 -8.72 9.66
N ASN A 82 -6.72 -7.59 9.38
CA ASN A 82 -6.22 -6.66 8.38
C ASN A 82 -6.27 -5.23 8.92
N VAL A 83 -5.62 -4.32 8.22
CA VAL A 83 -5.50 -2.92 8.64
C VAL A 83 -6.85 -2.25 8.90
N ALA A 84 -7.92 -2.60 8.14
CA ALA A 84 -9.24 -2.02 8.34
C ALA A 84 -9.88 -2.50 9.66
N LEU A 85 -9.80 -3.80 9.96
CA LEU A 85 -10.27 -4.36 11.22
C LEU A 85 -9.51 -3.78 12.43
N LEU A 86 -8.20 -3.64 12.29
CA LEU A 86 -7.36 -3.05 13.33
C LEU A 86 -7.69 -1.56 13.54
N ALA A 87 -7.92 -0.81 12.46
CA ALA A 87 -8.34 0.58 12.52
C ALA A 87 -9.71 0.71 13.21
N GLN A 88 -10.66 -0.16 12.88
CA GLN A 88 -11.98 -0.18 13.51
C GLN A 88 -11.87 -0.44 15.02
N ARG A 89 -11.08 -1.43 15.45
CA ARG A 89 -10.82 -1.70 16.87
C ARG A 89 -10.14 -0.52 17.57
N ALA A 90 -9.35 0.26 16.85
CA ALA A 90 -8.73 1.47 17.35
C ALA A 90 -9.67 2.69 17.34
N GLY A 91 -10.95 2.52 16.98
CA GLY A 91 -11.98 3.56 16.98
C GLY A 91 -11.91 4.50 15.79
N TYR A 92 -11.39 4.02 14.65
CA TYR A 92 -11.55 4.66 13.35
C TYR A 92 -12.78 4.09 12.62
N GLU A 93 -13.30 4.85 11.68
CA GLU A 93 -14.30 4.38 10.72
C GLU A 93 -13.57 4.11 9.39
N PRO A 94 -13.22 2.84 9.08
CA PRO A 94 -12.56 2.51 7.83
C PRO A 94 -13.56 2.58 6.68
N VAL A 95 -13.19 3.29 5.61
CA VAL A 95 -13.96 3.41 4.38
C VAL A 95 -13.09 2.94 3.21
N LEU A 96 -13.66 2.16 2.29
CA LEU A 96 -12.99 1.66 1.09
C LEU A 96 -13.70 2.18 -0.17
#